data_6bc709ab5949a74b14406a4e30aeff33
#
_entry.id   6bc709ab5949a74b14406a4e30aeff33
#
_cell.length_a   1.000
_cell.length_b   1.000
_cell.length_c   1.000
_cell.angle_alpha   90.00
_cell.angle_beta   90.00
_cell.angle_gamma   90.00
#
_symmetry.space_group_name_H-M   'P 1'
#
loop_
_entity.id
_entity.type
_entity.pdbx_description
1 polymer ?
#
loop_
_entity_poly.entity_id
_entity_poly.type
_entity_poly.pdbx_seq_one_letter_code
_entity_poly.pdbx_strand_id
1 'polypeptide(L)'
;KIIPLESYNSSYDKHENINEDLLNQIRLEVKAAGLWSPQMPKTRSGLGLGPIGMSALYEEMNRSIFGPVCFNCAAPDDGNMYILNKIGTEEQKVKWLDPIINGDVRSSLAMTEPAPGGGSDPSMIKTEAVYSNGKWIINGLKWYITGAAAASHFILLAKTKDGLTAFLYHKDQPGWKIKRRIPIMGPEEHGGHCEIEYNGLEIPDENRLGEVGKGLKIVQIRLGLARLTHCMRWIGL
;
A
#
# COMPACT_ATOMS: atom_id res chain seq x y z
N LYS A 1 -16.99 -4.65 -19.50
CA LYS A 1 -16.82 -6.05 -19.08
C LYS A 1 -16.89 -6.22 -17.56
N ILE A 2 -16.34 -5.30 -16.75
CA ILE A 2 -16.24 -5.45 -15.29
C ILE A 2 -17.57 -5.10 -14.61
N ILE A 3 -18.19 -3.96 -14.93
CA ILE A 3 -19.43 -3.49 -14.30
C ILE A 3 -20.55 -4.54 -14.20
N PRO A 4 -20.87 -5.31 -15.26
CA PRO A 4 -21.93 -6.33 -15.16
C PRO A 4 -21.63 -7.43 -14.12
N LEU A 5 -20.36 -7.66 -13.81
CA LEU A 5 -19.97 -8.72 -12.86
C LEU A 5 -20.37 -8.40 -11.41
N GLU A 6 -20.54 -7.12 -11.09
CA GLU A 6 -20.95 -6.67 -9.75
C GLU A 6 -22.37 -7.14 -9.36
N SER A 7 -23.19 -7.49 -10.35
CA SER A 7 -24.55 -7.98 -10.10
C SER A 7 -24.62 -9.47 -9.69
N TYR A 8 -23.52 -10.19 -9.77
CA TYR A 8 -23.51 -11.62 -9.47
C TYR A 8 -22.87 -11.90 -8.11
N ASN A 9 -23.59 -12.58 -7.22
CA ASN A 9 -23.08 -12.99 -5.91
C ASN A 9 -21.80 -13.86 -6.02
N SER A 10 -21.67 -14.66 -7.09
CA SER A 10 -20.48 -15.48 -7.35
C SER A 10 -19.23 -14.66 -7.67
N SER A 11 -19.37 -13.37 -7.97
CA SER A 11 -18.24 -12.48 -8.20
C SER A 11 -17.55 -12.06 -6.91
N TYR A 12 -18.13 -12.35 -5.75
CA TYR A 12 -17.61 -11.91 -4.46
C TYR A 12 -17.06 -13.07 -3.64
N ASP A 13 -16.05 -12.80 -2.84
CA ASP A 13 -15.57 -13.69 -1.79
C ASP A 13 -16.39 -13.48 -0.47
N LYS A 14 -16.04 -14.24 0.58
CA LYS A 14 -16.69 -14.13 1.89
C LYS A 14 -16.49 -12.79 2.63
N HIS A 15 -15.60 -11.95 2.12
CA HIS A 15 -15.28 -10.62 2.64
C HIS A 15 -15.80 -9.51 1.72
N GLU A 16 -16.67 -9.85 0.78
CA GLU A 16 -17.26 -8.94 -0.19
C GLU A 16 -16.23 -8.30 -1.15
N ASN A 17 -15.04 -8.90 -1.28
CA ASN A 17 -14.10 -8.53 -2.33
C ASN A 17 -14.41 -9.30 -3.61
N ILE A 18 -13.86 -8.86 -4.74
CA ILE A 18 -13.89 -9.65 -5.96
C ILE A 18 -13.24 -11.02 -5.73
N ASN A 19 -13.89 -12.08 -6.18
CA ASN A 19 -13.38 -13.44 -6.12
C ASN A 19 -12.01 -13.55 -6.80
N GLU A 20 -11.08 -14.29 -6.19
CA GLU A 20 -9.68 -14.34 -6.61
C GLU A 20 -9.50 -14.91 -8.03
N ASP A 21 -10.25 -15.97 -8.38
CA ASP A 21 -10.16 -16.56 -9.72
C ASP A 21 -10.63 -15.58 -10.79
N LEU A 22 -11.75 -14.89 -10.53
CA LEU A 22 -12.29 -13.87 -11.41
C LEU A 22 -11.32 -12.68 -11.52
N LEU A 23 -10.75 -12.23 -10.41
CA LEU A 23 -9.76 -11.16 -10.39
C LEU A 23 -8.54 -11.51 -11.25
N ASN A 24 -8.01 -12.73 -11.11
CA ASN A 24 -6.87 -13.19 -11.88
C ASN A 24 -7.18 -13.27 -13.37
N GLN A 25 -8.37 -13.74 -13.75
CA GLN A 25 -8.81 -13.73 -15.15
C GLN A 25 -8.86 -12.32 -15.73
N ILE A 26 -9.49 -11.37 -15.02
CA ILE A 26 -9.60 -9.98 -15.48
C ILE A 26 -8.21 -9.33 -15.59
N ARG A 27 -7.32 -9.57 -14.63
CA ARG A 27 -5.94 -9.06 -14.66
C ARG A 27 -5.15 -9.54 -15.88
N LEU A 28 -5.35 -10.77 -16.31
CA LEU A 28 -4.74 -11.27 -17.56
C LEU A 28 -5.26 -10.48 -18.76
N GLU A 29 -6.57 -10.22 -18.85
CA GLU A 29 -7.14 -9.41 -19.93
C GLU A 29 -6.64 -7.96 -19.89
N VAL A 30 -6.55 -7.35 -18.70
CA VAL A 30 -6.02 -5.99 -18.52
C VAL A 30 -4.55 -5.91 -18.93
N LYS A 31 -3.74 -6.91 -18.59
CA LYS A 31 -2.34 -7.00 -19.04
C LYS A 31 -2.25 -7.15 -20.55
N ALA A 32 -3.06 -8.03 -21.14
CA ALA A 32 -3.09 -8.23 -22.59
C ALA A 32 -3.53 -6.98 -23.35
N ALA A 33 -4.39 -6.16 -22.75
CA ALA A 33 -4.82 -4.88 -23.32
C ALA A 33 -3.80 -3.74 -23.13
N GLY A 34 -2.67 -3.97 -22.44
CA GLY A 34 -1.65 -2.96 -22.15
C GLY A 34 -2.09 -1.89 -21.14
N LEU A 35 -3.08 -2.19 -20.30
CA LEU A 35 -3.66 -1.25 -19.33
C LEU A 35 -3.26 -1.52 -17.88
N TRP A 36 -2.29 -2.41 -17.67
CA TRP A 36 -1.83 -2.81 -16.33
C TRP A 36 -0.95 -1.75 -15.68
N SER A 37 -1.17 -1.49 -14.39
CA SER A 37 -0.41 -0.49 -13.61
C SER A 37 -0.24 0.86 -14.32
N PRO A 38 -1.31 1.46 -14.87
CA PRO A 38 -1.22 2.58 -15.79
C PRO A 38 -0.61 3.85 -15.15
N GLN A 39 -0.66 3.96 -13.82
CA GLN A 39 -0.06 5.06 -13.04
C GLN A 39 1.47 5.03 -13.02
N MET A 40 2.08 3.91 -13.41
CA MET A 40 3.53 3.79 -13.42
C MET A 40 4.14 4.40 -14.70
N PRO A 41 5.43 4.80 -14.66
CA PRO A 41 6.11 5.30 -15.85
C PRO A 41 6.30 4.18 -16.90
N LYS A 42 6.44 4.55 -18.17
CA LYS A 42 6.68 3.60 -19.27
C LYS A 42 7.92 2.74 -19.05
N THR A 43 8.94 3.28 -18.40
CA THR A 43 10.17 2.55 -18.03
C THR A 43 9.95 1.43 -17.02
N ARG A 44 8.74 1.37 -16.41
CA ARG A 44 8.31 0.34 -15.47
C ARG A 44 6.93 -0.23 -15.86
N SER A 45 6.75 -0.47 -17.15
CA SER A 45 5.57 -1.14 -17.72
C SER A 45 4.23 -0.43 -17.52
N GLY A 46 4.22 0.82 -17.06
CA GLY A 46 3.01 1.65 -16.98
C GLY A 46 2.75 2.47 -18.23
N LEU A 47 1.69 3.24 -18.23
CA LEU A 47 1.33 4.09 -19.37
C LEU A 47 2.06 5.43 -19.40
N GLY A 48 2.68 5.84 -18.29
CA GLY A 48 3.39 7.12 -18.17
C GLY A 48 2.48 8.33 -18.42
N LEU A 49 1.22 8.24 -18.00
CA LEU A 49 0.23 9.30 -18.17
C LEU A 49 0.54 10.49 -17.28
N GLY A 50 0.33 11.70 -17.81
CA GLY A 50 0.33 12.91 -17.00
C GLY A 50 -0.92 13.01 -16.09
N PRO A 51 -0.97 14.01 -15.18
CA PRO A 51 -2.04 14.14 -14.19
C PRO A 51 -3.45 14.16 -14.77
N ILE A 52 -3.66 14.81 -15.91
CA ILE A 52 -4.97 14.90 -16.58
C ILE A 52 -5.40 13.50 -17.09
N GLY A 53 -4.51 12.78 -17.76
CA GLY A 53 -4.80 11.43 -18.24
C GLY A 53 -5.06 10.46 -17.10
N MET A 54 -4.32 10.57 -16.01
CA MET A 54 -4.54 9.78 -14.80
C MET A 54 -5.87 10.11 -14.12
N SER A 55 -6.28 11.39 -14.07
CA SER A 55 -7.56 11.79 -13.51
C SER A 55 -8.73 11.14 -14.25
N ALA A 56 -8.74 11.24 -15.58
CA ALA A 56 -9.77 10.63 -16.42
C ALA A 56 -9.80 9.09 -16.28
N LEU A 57 -8.62 8.47 -16.21
CA LEU A 57 -8.52 7.02 -16.03
C LEU A 57 -9.06 6.56 -14.66
N TYR A 58 -8.72 7.27 -13.58
CA TYR A 58 -9.22 6.93 -12.25
C TYR A 58 -10.73 7.14 -12.13
N GLU A 59 -11.28 8.18 -12.72
CA GLU A 59 -12.72 8.40 -12.82
C GLU A 59 -13.41 7.24 -13.54
N GLU A 60 -12.98 6.91 -14.76
CA GLU A 60 -13.59 5.84 -15.56
C GLU A 60 -13.43 4.46 -14.90
N MET A 61 -12.26 4.19 -14.30
CA MET A 61 -11.99 2.93 -13.61
C MET A 61 -12.92 2.71 -12.41
N ASN A 62 -13.23 3.78 -11.69
CA ASN A 62 -14.08 3.70 -10.49
C ASN A 62 -15.58 3.72 -10.78
N ARG A 63 -16.01 3.70 -12.03
CA ARG A 63 -17.38 3.30 -12.40
C ARG A 63 -17.68 1.83 -12.06
N SER A 64 -16.66 1.13 -11.62
CA SER A 64 -16.74 -0.22 -11.06
C SER A 64 -16.01 -0.28 -9.72
N ILE A 65 -16.62 -0.86 -8.69
CA ILE A 65 -15.98 -1.11 -7.40
C ILE A 65 -14.79 -2.08 -7.53
N PHE A 66 -14.79 -2.95 -8.55
CA PHE A 66 -13.69 -3.85 -8.85
C PHE A 66 -12.58 -3.19 -9.68
N GLY A 67 -12.87 -2.06 -10.33
CA GLY A 67 -11.93 -1.42 -11.26
C GLY A 67 -10.54 -1.23 -10.68
N PRO A 68 -10.36 -0.54 -9.56
CA PRO A 68 -9.03 -0.24 -9.03
C PRO A 68 -8.15 -1.47 -8.80
N VAL A 69 -8.70 -2.55 -8.27
CA VAL A 69 -7.92 -3.77 -7.99
C VAL A 69 -7.61 -4.57 -9.26
N CYS A 70 -8.50 -4.50 -10.25
CA CYS A 70 -8.32 -5.15 -11.55
C CYS A 70 -7.17 -4.54 -12.37
N PHE A 71 -6.95 -3.21 -12.24
CA PHE A 71 -5.90 -2.48 -12.96
C PHE A 71 -4.63 -2.26 -12.15
N ASN A 72 -4.51 -2.86 -10.96
CA ASN A 72 -3.40 -2.62 -10.02
C ASN A 72 -3.28 -1.16 -9.57
N CYS A 73 -4.41 -0.49 -9.41
CA CYS A 73 -4.54 0.90 -8.98
C CYS A 73 -5.20 1.04 -7.61
N ALA A 74 -5.48 -0.08 -6.92
CA ALA A 74 -6.11 -0.04 -5.61
C ALA A 74 -5.17 0.48 -4.52
N ALA A 75 -5.73 1.17 -3.53
CA ALA A 75 -5.01 1.45 -2.29
C ALA A 75 -4.78 0.13 -1.52
N PRO A 76 -3.69 0.02 -0.75
CA PRO A 76 -2.62 1.00 -0.56
C PRO A 76 -1.51 0.93 -1.62
N ASP A 77 -1.56 -0.05 -2.55
CA ASP A 77 -0.49 -0.35 -3.50
C ASP A 77 -0.15 0.83 -4.41
N ASP A 78 -1.14 1.53 -4.94
CA ASP A 78 -0.93 2.66 -5.85
C ASP A 78 -0.05 3.76 -5.22
N GLY A 79 -0.36 4.15 -3.98
CA GLY A 79 0.42 5.12 -3.24
C GLY A 79 1.80 4.60 -2.81
N ASN A 80 1.90 3.30 -2.49
CA ASN A 80 3.16 2.67 -2.13
C ASN A 80 4.08 2.54 -3.35
N MET A 81 3.55 2.16 -4.51
CA MET A 81 4.30 2.15 -5.77
C MET A 81 4.82 3.53 -6.13
N TYR A 82 3.99 4.57 -6.00
CA TYR A 82 4.39 5.94 -6.29
C TYR A 82 5.59 6.39 -5.45
N ILE A 83 5.53 6.18 -4.13
CA ILE A 83 6.60 6.61 -3.22
C ILE A 83 7.87 5.79 -3.41
N LEU A 84 7.77 4.47 -3.59
CA LEU A 84 8.91 3.61 -3.88
C LEU A 84 9.59 4.02 -5.19
N ASN A 85 8.83 4.31 -6.22
CA ASN A 85 9.37 4.79 -7.50
C ASN A 85 10.08 6.14 -7.36
N LYS A 86 9.57 7.04 -6.52
CA LYS A 86 10.10 8.40 -6.37
C LYS A 86 11.31 8.49 -5.44
N ILE A 87 11.35 7.68 -4.38
CA ILE A 87 12.31 7.83 -3.27
C ILE A 87 13.26 6.63 -3.17
N GLY A 88 12.84 5.44 -3.57
CA GLY A 88 13.65 4.23 -3.48
C GLY A 88 14.92 4.28 -4.32
N THR A 89 15.99 3.66 -3.83
CA THR A 89 17.18 3.36 -4.66
C THR A 89 16.83 2.35 -5.75
N GLU A 90 17.65 2.15 -6.75
CA GLU A 90 17.35 1.16 -7.80
C GLU A 90 17.29 -0.26 -7.23
N GLU A 91 18.14 -0.60 -6.26
CA GLU A 91 18.10 -1.88 -5.55
C GLU A 91 16.79 -2.05 -4.77
N GLN A 92 16.34 -0.99 -4.09
CA GLN A 92 15.05 -0.99 -3.39
C GLN A 92 13.88 -1.11 -4.36
N LYS A 93 13.94 -0.47 -5.53
CA LYS A 93 12.88 -0.59 -6.54
C LYS A 93 12.77 -2.00 -7.09
N VAL A 94 13.90 -2.62 -7.43
CA VAL A 94 13.90 -4.01 -7.90
C VAL A 94 13.32 -4.95 -6.84
N LYS A 95 13.72 -4.77 -5.58
CA LYS A 95 13.33 -5.67 -4.49
C LYS A 95 11.89 -5.43 -4.00
N TRP A 96 11.45 -4.17 -3.91
CA TRP A 96 10.22 -3.79 -3.20
C TRP A 96 9.14 -3.24 -4.12
N LEU A 97 9.48 -2.59 -5.23
CA LEU A 97 8.53 -1.98 -6.14
C LEU A 97 8.12 -2.91 -7.28
N ASP A 98 9.09 -3.49 -7.98
CA ASP A 98 8.81 -4.27 -9.19
C ASP A 98 7.86 -5.47 -8.95
N PRO A 99 7.93 -6.22 -7.82
CA PRO A 99 6.95 -7.26 -7.52
C PRO A 99 5.52 -6.73 -7.33
N ILE A 100 5.36 -5.50 -6.79
CA ILE A 100 4.04 -4.87 -6.66
C ILE A 100 3.52 -4.45 -8.04
N ILE A 101 4.37 -3.84 -8.87
CA ILE A 101 4.01 -3.46 -10.24
C ILE A 101 3.57 -4.68 -11.05
N ASN A 102 4.29 -5.79 -10.94
CA ASN A 102 3.94 -7.02 -11.64
C ASN A 102 2.62 -7.65 -11.15
N GLY A 103 2.19 -7.30 -9.93
CA GLY A 103 1.03 -7.88 -9.26
C GLY A 103 1.33 -9.22 -8.58
N ASP A 104 2.61 -9.54 -8.37
CA ASP A 104 3.08 -10.77 -7.70
C ASP A 104 2.80 -10.71 -6.19
N VAL A 105 2.84 -9.51 -5.62
CA VAL A 105 2.63 -9.25 -4.19
C VAL A 105 1.74 -8.02 -3.98
N ARG A 106 1.11 -7.98 -2.79
CA ARG A 106 0.45 -6.79 -2.26
C ARG A 106 1.36 -6.10 -1.25
N SER A 107 1.12 -4.82 -1.06
CA SER A 107 1.85 -4.02 -0.07
C SER A 107 0.91 -3.36 0.95
N SER A 108 1.49 -2.88 2.04
CA SER A 108 0.75 -2.14 3.06
C SER A 108 1.56 -0.97 3.61
N LEU A 109 0.86 0.03 4.17
CA LEU A 109 1.48 1.16 4.85
C LEU A 109 1.13 1.13 6.34
N ALA A 110 2.10 0.86 7.17
CA ALA A 110 1.98 0.81 8.62
C ALA A 110 2.32 2.18 9.24
N MET A 111 1.32 3.07 9.34
CA MET A 111 1.50 4.44 9.84
C MET A 111 0.70 4.68 11.10
N THR A 112 -0.62 4.55 11.04
CA THR A 112 -1.58 4.92 12.08
C THR A 112 -1.42 4.09 13.35
N GLU A 113 -1.60 4.71 14.52
CA GLU A 113 -1.48 4.07 15.83
C GLU A 113 -2.72 4.28 16.69
N PRO A 114 -3.05 3.34 17.59
CA PRO A 114 -4.03 3.58 18.64
C PRO A 114 -3.51 4.60 19.66
N ALA A 115 -4.40 5.11 20.51
CA ALA A 115 -3.99 5.92 21.65
C ALA A 115 -2.99 5.13 22.57
N PRO A 116 -1.96 5.78 23.10
CA PRO A 116 -1.67 7.22 23.10
C PRO A 116 -0.87 7.71 21.87
N GLY A 117 -0.71 6.89 20.82
CA GLY A 117 -0.23 7.34 19.53
C GLY A 117 -1.27 8.22 18.83
N GLY A 118 -0.87 8.96 17.82
CA GLY A 118 -1.64 10.09 17.32
C GLY A 118 -2.83 9.80 16.40
N GLY A 119 -3.28 8.57 16.28
CA GLY A 119 -4.33 8.27 15.29
C GLY A 119 -3.91 8.73 13.91
N SER A 120 -4.57 9.77 13.38
CA SER A 120 -4.27 10.37 12.09
C SER A 120 -3.16 11.43 12.10
N ASP A 121 -2.64 11.81 13.28
CA ASP A 121 -1.53 12.76 13.40
C ASP A 121 -0.18 12.02 13.46
N PRO A 122 0.61 12.01 12.37
CA PRO A 122 1.88 11.27 12.33
C PRO A 122 2.94 11.86 13.28
N SER A 123 2.79 13.10 13.76
CA SER A 123 3.74 13.70 14.71
C SER A 123 3.69 13.03 16.08
N MET A 124 2.60 12.35 16.39
CA MET A 124 2.37 11.67 17.65
C MET A 124 2.73 10.17 17.63
N ILE A 125 3.31 9.67 16.56
CA ILE A 125 3.76 8.27 16.45
C ILE A 125 4.67 7.89 17.61
N LYS A 126 4.36 6.75 18.25
CA LYS A 126 5.08 6.17 19.39
C LYS A 126 5.92 4.94 19.04
N THR A 127 5.59 4.25 17.92
CA THR A 127 6.43 3.15 17.43
C THR A 127 7.86 3.64 17.27
N GLU A 128 8.81 2.98 17.91
CA GLU A 128 10.21 3.40 17.97
C GLU A 128 11.10 2.54 17.10
N ALA A 129 12.14 3.16 16.57
CA ALA A 129 13.22 2.51 15.84
C ALA A 129 14.56 2.91 16.47
N VAL A 130 15.29 1.93 16.99
CA VAL A 130 16.61 2.10 17.60
C VAL A 130 17.66 1.47 16.70
N TYR A 131 18.66 2.25 16.30
CA TYR A 131 19.78 1.74 15.49
C TYR A 131 20.80 1.01 16.37
N SER A 132 21.11 -0.22 15.99
CA SER A 132 22.11 -1.04 16.68
C SER A 132 22.74 -2.04 15.70
N ASN A 133 24.06 -2.12 15.67
CA ASN A 133 24.82 -3.10 14.91
C ASN A 133 24.41 -3.22 13.40
N GLY A 134 24.23 -2.09 12.74
CA GLY A 134 23.87 -2.05 11.30
C GLY A 134 22.40 -2.28 11.01
N LYS A 135 21.56 -2.41 12.03
CA LYS A 135 20.11 -2.67 11.90
C LYS A 135 19.29 -1.70 12.74
N TRP A 136 18.04 -1.56 12.37
CA TRP A 136 17.00 -0.86 13.13
C TRP A 136 16.14 -1.88 13.86
N ILE A 137 15.99 -1.73 15.16
CA ILE A 137 15.14 -2.57 16.00
C ILE A 137 13.86 -1.82 16.27
N ILE A 138 12.72 -2.37 15.83
CA ILE A 138 11.42 -1.73 15.86
C ILE A 138 10.54 -2.33 16.93
N ASN A 139 9.95 -1.45 17.78
CA ASN A 139 8.96 -1.82 18.79
C ASN A 139 7.77 -0.87 18.73
N GLY A 140 6.57 -1.39 18.85
CA GLY A 140 5.37 -0.55 18.86
C GLY A 140 4.10 -1.26 18.38
N LEU A 141 3.08 -0.44 18.14
CA LEU A 141 1.76 -0.90 17.77
C LEU A 141 1.19 -0.01 16.66
N LYS A 142 0.68 -0.64 15.61
CA LYS A 142 -0.03 0.01 14.52
C LYS A 142 -1.44 -0.54 14.41
N TRP A 143 -2.40 0.27 13.96
CA TRP A 143 -3.76 -0.20 13.72
C TRP A 143 -4.38 0.41 12.48
N TYR A 144 -5.53 -0.13 12.07
CA TYR A 144 -6.18 0.21 10.81
C TYR A 144 -5.23 0.14 9.60
N ILE A 145 -4.34 -0.87 9.64
CA ILE A 145 -3.37 -1.06 8.56
C ILE A 145 -4.02 -1.83 7.44
N THR A 146 -4.37 -1.10 6.38
CA THR A 146 -5.13 -1.59 5.23
C THR A 146 -4.35 -2.63 4.45
N GLY A 147 -4.99 -3.75 4.14
CA GLY A 147 -4.45 -4.82 3.32
C GLY A 147 -3.38 -5.68 4.01
N ALA A 148 -3.13 -5.48 5.31
CA ALA A 148 -1.97 -6.07 5.97
C ALA A 148 -1.96 -7.61 5.98
N ALA A 149 -3.12 -8.27 6.06
CA ALA A 149 -3.17 -9.74 6.07
C ALA A 149 -2.91 -10.38 4.70
N ALA A 150 -3.00 -9.61 3.62
CA ALA A 150 -2.66 -10.04 2.26
C ALA A 150 -1.32 -9.49 1.76
N ALA A 151 -0.72 -8.55 2.49
CA ALA A 151 0.52 -7.91 2.07
C ALA A 151 1.74 -8.80 2.34
N SER A 152 2.70 -8.76 1.42
CA SER A 152 4.04 -9.30 1.61
C SER A 152 5.06 -8.20 1.89
N HIS A 153 4.86 -7.01 1.34
CA HIS A 153 5.75 -5.86 1.46
C HIS A 153 5.10 -4.76 2.30
N PHE A 154 5.86 -4.19 3.21
CA PHE A 154 5.38 -3.16 4.13
C PHE A 154 6.27 -1.93 4.10
N ILE A 155 5.64 -0.76 4.12
CA ILE A 155 6.27 0.52 4.43
C ILE A 155 5.85 0.87 5.85
N LEU A 156 6.80 0.97 6.77
CA LEU A 156 6.58 1.26 8.19
C LEU A 156 7.12 2.61 8.56
N LEU A 157 6.35 3.41 9.29
CA LEU A 157 6.83 4.62 9.92
C LEU A 157 7.10 4.38 11.40
N ALA A 158 8.32 4.69 11.82
CA ALA A 158 8.73 4.64 13.22
C ALA A 158 9.56 5.87 13.59
N LYS A 159 9.54 6.21 14.88
CA LYS A 159 10.28 7.34 15.44
C LYS A 159 11.69 6.92 15.77
N THR A 160 12.66 7.62 15.22
CA THR A 160 14.08 7.55 15.62
C THR A 160 14.42 8.75 16.50
N LYS A 161 15.64 8.78 17.04
CA LYS A 161 16.16 9.97 17.76
C LYS A 161 16.15 11.24 16.91
N ASP A 162 16.28 11.09 15.58
CA ASP A 162 16.37 12.20 14.62
C ASP A 162 15.02 12.52 13.93
N GLY A 163 13.93 11.87 14.33
CA GLY A 163 12.58 12.09 13.83
C GLY A 163 11.96 10.87 13.16
N LEU A 164 10.78 11.06 12.55
CA LEU A 164 10.10 9.98 11.84
C LEU A 164 10.92 9.50 10.65
N THR A 165 11.02 8.19 10.52
CA THR A 165 11.77 7.51 9.47
C THR A 165 10.91 6.41 8.85
N ALA A 166 11.05 6.19 7.54
CA ALA A 166 10.34 5.14 6.82
C ALA A 166 11.25 3.93 6.61
N PHE A 167 10.68 2.74 6.79
CA PHE A 167 11.38 1.47 6.69
C PHE A 167 10.61 0.49 5.81
N LEU A 168 11.34 -0.41 5.14
CA LEU A 168 10.80 -1.48 4.32
C LEU A 168 11.04 -2.82 5.00
N TYR A 169 9.99 -3.64 5.14
CA TYR A 169 10.14 -4.99 5.65
C TYR A 169 9.22 -5.98 4.93
N HIS A 170 9.62 -7.26 4.95
CA HIS A 170 8.88 -8.36 4.34
C HIS A 170 8.08 -9.12 5.41
N LYS A 171 6.96 -9.70 5.02
CA LYS A 171 6.07 -10.44 5.93
C LYS A 171 6.76 -11.58 6.69
N ASP A 172 7.79 -12.20 6.10
CA ASP A 172 8.47 -13.36 6.68
C ASP A 172 9.59 -12.96 7.68
N GLN A 173 9.85 -11.65 7.88
CA GLN A 173 10.77 -11.21 8.91
C GLN A 173 10.17 -11.45 10.30
N PRO A 174 10.93 -11.99 11.26
CA PRO A 174 10.47 -12.17 12.65
C PRO A 174 10.35 -10.83 13.38
N GLY A 175 9.67 -10.84 14.53
CA GLY A 175 9.56 -9.67 15.41
C GLY A 175 8.32 -8.81 15.17
N TRP A 176 7.33 -9.32 14.42
CA TRP A 176 6.04 -8.68 14.28
C TRP A 176 4.92 -9.72 14.12
N LYS A 177 3.69 -9.30 14.37
CA LYS A 177 2.49 -10.13 14.13
C LYS A 177 1.25 -9.29 13.95
N ILE A 178 0.30 -9.81 13.21
CA ILE A 178 -1.07 -9.30 13.20
C ILE A 178 -1.75 -9.78 14.48
N LYS A 179 -2.23 -8.84 15.30
CA LYS A 179 -2.99 -9.15 16.52
C LYS A 179 -4.43 -9.50 16.21
N ARG A 180 -5.05 -8.75 15.32
CA ARG A 180 -6.44 -8.96 14.87
C ARG A 180 -6.73 -8.19 13.61
N ARG A 181 -7.77 -8.61 12.88
CA ARG A 181 -8.47 -7.75 11.93
C ARG A 181 -9.44 -6.86 12.69
N ILE A 182 -9.57 -5.63 12.26
CA ILE A 182 -10.47 -4.63 12.84
C ILE A 182 -11.69 -4.57 11.91
N PRO A 183 -12.91 -4.90 12.39
CA PRO A 183 -14.11 -4.80 11.58
C PRO A 183 -14.38 -3.33 11.23
N ILE A 184 -14.86 -3.11 10.03
CA ILE A 184 -15.26 -1.81 9.50
C ILE A 184 -16.70 -1.86 8.99
N MET A 185 -17.26 -0.71 8.67
CA MET A 185 -18.56 -0.60 8.02
C MET A 185 -18.37 -0.77 6.51
N GLY A 186 -18.93 -1.83 5.94
CA GLY A 186 -18.83 -2.19 4.52
C GLY A 186 -17.83 -3.31 4.24
N PRO A 187 -17.54 -3.55 2.95
CA PRO A 187 -16.62 -4.61 2.53
C PRO A 187 -15.24 -4.48 3.15
N GLU A 188 -14.66 -5.60 3.58
CA GLU A 188 -13.25 -5.61 3.94
C GLU A 188 -12.41 -5.46 2.68
N GLU A 189 -11.49 -4.51 2.65
CA GLU A 189 -10.48 -4.48 1.59
C GLU A 189 -9.61 -5.75 1.63
N HIS A 190 -9.07 -6.15 0.48
CA HIS A 190 -8.22 -7.35 0.37
C HIS A 190 -7.13 -7.37 1.45
N GLY A 191 -7.26 -8.30 2.40
CA GLY A 191 -6.39 -8.40 3.57
C GLY A 191 -6.87 -7.62 4.80
N GLY A 192 -8.02 -6.96 4.75
CA GLY A 192 -8.66 -6.25 5.86
C GLY A 192 -7.85 -5.11 6.45
N HIS A 193 -8.40 -4.50 7.50
CA HIS A 193 -7.69 -3.51 8.31
C HIS A 193 -7.17 -4.18 9.59
N CYS A 194 -5.87 -4.16 9.80
CA CYS A 194 -5.26 -4.94 10.87
C CYS A 194 -4.65 -4.08 11.97
N GLU A 195 -4.64 -4.64 13.18
CA GLU A 195 -3.80 -4.22 14.28
C GLU A 195 -2.53 -5.06 14.25
N ILE A 196 -1.37 -4.39 14.24
CA ILE A 196 -0.05 -5.00 14.11
C ILE A 196 0.82 -4.63 15.31
N GLU A 197 1.42 -5.63 15.94
CA GLU A 197 2.38 -5.46 17.01
C GLU A 197 3.79 -5.73 16.50
N TYR A 198 4.72 -4.86 16.85
CA TYR A 198 6.15 -5.01 16.63
C TYR A 198 6.86 -5.22 17.96
N ASN A 199 7.63 -6.30 18.04
CA ASN A 199 8.44 -6.65 19.22
C ASN A 199 9.80 -7.17 18.74
N GLY A 200 10.74 -6.25 18.59
CA GLY A 200 12.08 -6.55 18.12
C GLY A 200 12.18 -6.88 16.63
N LEU A 201 11.32 -6.28 15.77
CA LEU A 201 11.48 -6.42 14.33
C LEU A 201 12.81 -5.78 13.89
N GLU A 202 13.72 -6.59 13.35
CA GLU A 202 15.01 -6.13 12.85
C GLU A 202 14.93 -5.77 11.38
N ILE A 203 15.30 -4.53 11.04
CA ILE A 203 15.35 -4.05 9.65
C ILE A 203 16.77 -3.58 9.32
N PRO A 204 17.46 -4.18 8.32
CA PRO A 204 18.76 -3.71 7.86
C PRO A 204 18.70 -2.25 7.37
N ASP A 205 19.79 -1.48 7.52
CA ASP A 205 19.78 -0.06 7.15
C ASP A 205 19.55 0.17 5.65
N GLU A 206 19.94 -0.76 4.79
CA GLU A 206 19.64 -0.71 3.36
C GLU A 206 18.15 -0.75 3.04
N ASN A 207 17.30 -1.22 3.96
CA ASN A 207 15.85 -1.21 3.84
C ASN A 207 15.21 0.05 4.43
N ARG A 208 15.98 1.04 4.84
CA ARG A 208 15.47 2.37 5.19
C ARG A 208 15.10 3.13 3.92
N LEU A 209 13.87 3.59 3.83
CA LEU A 209 13.38 4.34 2.69
C LEU A 209 13.69 5.84 2.86
N GLY A 210 14.61 6.36 2.07
CA GLY A 210 15.08 7.74 2.14
C GLY A 210 15.97 8.02 3.37
N GLU A 211 16.04 9.28 3.81
CA GLU A 211 16.91 9.73 4.90
C GLU A 211 16.26 9.54 6.28
N VAL A 212 17.10 9.34 7.31
CA VAL A 212 16.65 9.34 8.72
C VAL A 212 15.98 10.68 9.06
N GLY A 213 14.87 10.64 9.77
CA GLY A 213 14.11 11.83 10.16
C GLY A 213 13.24 12.45 9.05
N LYS A 214 13.26 11.91 7.83
CA LYS A 214 12.48 12.45 6.69
C LYS A 214 11.18 11.67 6.41
N GLY A 215 10.82 10.72 7.25
CA GLY A 215 9.63 9.88 7.06
C GLY A 215 8.33 10.65 6.90
N LEU A 216 8.14 11.75 7.64
CA LEU A 216 6.97 12.60 7.49
C LEU A 216 6.88 13.22 6.08
N LYS A 217 7.99 13.76 5.56
CA LYS A 217 8.05 14.32 4.20
C LYS A 217 7.73 13.24 3.15
N ILE A 218 8.29 12.05 3.33
CA ILE A 218 8.07 10.90 2.45
C ILE A 218 6.57 10.55 2.42
N VAL A 219 5.94 10.42 3.58
CA VAL A 219 4.50 10.11 3.66
C VAL A 219 3.63 11.23 3.09
N GLN A 220 3.97 12.49 3.28
CA GLN A 220 3.20 13.60 2.70
C GLN A 220 3.22 13.57 1.17
N ILE A 221 4.34 13.18 0.55
CA ILE A 221 4.42 12.95 -0.91
C ILE A 221 3.43 11.87 -1.33
N ARG A 222 3.39 10.73 -0.62
CA ARG A 222 2.45 9.65 -0.87
C ARG A 222 0.98 10.07 -0.69
N LEU A 223 0.68 10.70 0.44
CA LEU A 223 -0.68 11.12 0.79
C LEU A 223 -1.20 12.23 -0.12
N GLY A 224 -0.33 13.10 -0.62
CA GLY A 224 -0.69 14.14 -1.59
C GLY A 224 -1.31 13.55 -2.85
N LEU A 225 -0.65 12.57 -3.44
CA LEU A 225 -1.19 11.84 -4.61
C LEU A 225 -2.47 11.07 -4.24
N ALA A 226 -2.46 10.33 -3.14
CA ALA A 226 -3.60 9.53 -2.71
C ALA A 226 -4.88 10.36 -2.54
N ARG A 227 -4.78 11.57 -1.98
CA ARG A 227 -5.92 12.48 -1.85
C ARG A 227 -6.51 12.88 -3.20
N LEU A 228 -5.67 13.18 -4.19
CA LEU A 228 -6.13 13.53 -5.54
C LEU A 228 -6.78 12.33 -6.24
N THR A 229 -6.17 11.15 -6.17
CA THR A 229 -6.74 9.94 -6.78
C THR A 229 -8.05 9.54 -6.12
N HIS A 230 -8.21 9.74 -4.81
CA HIS A 230 -9.49 9.54 -4.14
C HIS A 230 -10.58 10.48 -4.64
N CYS A 231 -10.28 11.75 -4.89
CA CYS A 231 -11.26 12.67 -5.48
C CYS A 231 -11.79 12.13 -6.83
N MET A 232 -10.89 11.67 -7.69
CA MET A 232 -11.27 11.12 -8.99
C MET A 232 -12.08 9.83 -8.87
N ARG A 233 -11.72 8.97 -7.91
CA ARG A 233 -12.47 7.75 -7.61
C ARG A 233 -13.90 8.05 -7.20
N TRP A 234 -14.12 9.02 -6.32
CA TRP A 234 -15.46 9.40 -5.88
C TRP A 234 -16.32 10.04 -6.97
N ILE A 235 -15.71 10.67 -7.96
CA ILE A 235 -16.44 11.21 -9.11
C ILE A 235 -16.91 10.06 -10.02
N GLY A 236 -16.14 8.96 -10.13
CA GLY A 236 -16.48 7.82 -10.97
C GLY A 236 -17.62 6.95 -10.44
N LEU A 237 -17.81 6.93 -9.09
CA LEU A 237 -18.90 6.19 -8.43
C LEU A 237 -20.25 6.88 -8.63
#